data_fad095d94fcb65d12818bf5b9c51413b
#
_entry.id   fad095d94fcb65d12818bf5b9c51413b
#
_cell.length_a   1.000
_cell.length_b   1.000
_cell.length_c   1.000
_cell.angle_alpha   90.00
_cell.angle_beta   90.00
_cell.angle_gamma   90.00
#
_symmetry.space_group_name_H-M   'P 1'
#
loop_
_entity.id
_entity.type
_entity.pdbx_description
1 polymer ?
#
loop_
_entity_poly.entity_id
_entity_poly.type
_entity_poly.pdbx_seq_one_letter_code
_entity_poly.pdbx_strand_id
1 'polypeptide(L)'
;GIDHIGISSNDQNTPTGKCLVLVTPDAARTMCSTLGISEHLSEKDINFEYLQKSKVFYIEGYMVTSDSNFNSVTKSLDSLEGFGTKKALSLSNDGIVHGFREKFEKILSYRIDFVFGNHDEALALTKTDNIDDAIEVLKEKDFTTIITDGPNGSFIITDGDAIKSNGFEVEAIDTNGAGDMFAGAFMHAMLMGKELHECGVFANLAASKIVQTFGPRLKKEEYQDLSENL
;
A
#
# COMPACT_ATOMS: atom_id res chain seq x y z
N GLY A 1 18.02 -4.00 -6.35
CA GLY A 1 18.27 -2.61 -5.95
C GLY A 1 17.14 -1.69 -6.37
N ILE A 2 17.04 -0.56 -5.71
CA ILE A 2 16.07 0.47 -6.05
C ILE A 2 16.87 1.63 -6.64
N ASP A 3 16.49 2.06 -7.84
CA ASP A 3 17.01 3.30 -8.42
C ASP A 3 16.26 4.46 -7.78
N HIS A 4 16.97 5.28 -7.04
CA HIS A 4 16.43 6.45 -6.41
C HIS A 4 16.63 7.67 -7.32
N ILE A 5 15.53 8.17 -7.87
CA ILE A 5 15.51 9.46 -8.57
C ILE A 5 15.04 10.48 -7.54
N GLY A 6 15.96 10.84 -6.64
CA GLY A 6 15.70 11.82 -5.59
C GLY A 6 15.87 13.23 -6.11
N ILE A 7 14.97 14.09 -5.71
CA ILE A 7 15.12 15.52 -5.88
C ILE A 7 15.72 16.06 -4.59
N SER A 8 16.92 16.63 -4.70
CA SER A 8 17.45 17.40 -3.60
C SER A 8 16.73 18.75 -3.56
N SER A 9 15.92 18.96 -2.54
CA SER A 9 15.46 20.31 -2.23
C SER A 9 16.70 21.18 -1.96
N ASN A 10 16.77 22.33 -2.62
CA ASN A 10 17.72 23.37 -2.26
C ASN A 10 17.30 24.13 -0.97
N ASP A 11 16.13 23.78 -0.42
CA ASP A 11 15.67 24.32 0.86
C ASP A 11 16.37 23.58 2.02
N GLN A 12 17.47 24.16 2.48
CA GLN A 12 18.23 23.67 3.65
C GLN A 12 17.48 23.84 4.97
N ASN A 13 16.33 24.52 4.98
CA ASN A 13 15.57 24.84 6.19
C ASN A 13 14.47 23.79 6.48
N THR A 14 13.99 23.06 5.48
CA THR A 14 12.95 22.05 5.66
C THR A 14 13.57 20.64 5.69
N PRO A 15 13.59 19.97 6.84
CA PRO A 15 14.18 18.63 6.96
C PRO A 15 13.36 17.57 6.22
N THR A 16 13.98 16.46 5.92
CA THR A 16 13.30 15.23 5.50
C THR A 16 12.28 14.80 6.56
N GLY A 17 11.17 14.22 6.13
CA GLY A 17 10.15 13.64 7.00
C GLY A 17 10.75 12.64 8.00
N LYS A 18 10.18 12.59 9.20
CA LYS A 18 10.58 11.69 10.28
C LYS A 18 9.36 11.06 10.91
N CYS A 19 9.48 9.79 11.28
CA CYS A 19 8.48 9.08 12.05
C CYS A 19 9.14 8.48 13.30
N LEU A 20 8.66 8.86 14.48
CA LEU A 20 8.99 8.18 15.72
C LEU A 20 7.95 7.09 15.94
N VAL A 21 8.40 5.85 15.98
CA VAL A 21 7.54 4.68 16.22
C VAL A 21 7.77 4.16 17.63
N LEU A 22 6.70 4.09 18.42
CA LEU A 22 6.68 3.48 19.73
C LEU A 22 6.02 2.10 19.60
N VAL A 23 6.75 1.03 19.94
CA VAL A 23 6.27 -0.35 19.89
C VAL A 23 6.07 -0.84 21.33
N THR A 24 4.89 -1.38 21.61
CA THR A 24 4.54 -1.95 22.93
C THR A 24 4.73 -3.48 22.94
N PRO A 25 4.79 -4.12 24.14
CA PRO A 25 5.03 -5.58 24.24
C PRO A 25 4.01 -6.48 23.52
N ASP A 26 2.83 -5.97 23.21
CA ASP A 26 1.80 -6.63 22.41
C ASP A 26 1.99 -6.44 20.89
N ALA A 27 3.16 -5.97 20.46
CA ALA A 27 3.52 -5.64 19.09
C ALA A 27 2.66 -4.51 18.45
N ALA A 28 1.81 -3.83 19.23
CA ALA A 28 1.09 -2.64 18.76
C ALA A 28 2.05 -1.46 18.60
N ARG A 29 1.71 -0.53 17.69
CA ARG A 29 2.55 0.62 17.39
C ARG A 29 1.79 1.94 17.45
N THR A 30 2.45 2.96 17.94
CA THR A 30 2.01 4.36 17.84
C THR A 30 3.04 5.15 17.06
N MET A 31 2.58 5.91 16.06
CA MET A 31 3.44 6.67 15.17
C MET A 31 3.27 8.19 15.41
N CYS A 32 4.38 8.89 15.62
CA CYS A 32 4.43 10.34 15.66
C CYS A 32 5.23 10.84 14.45
N SER A 33 4.51 11.28 13.41
CA SER A 33 5.11 11.65 12.14
C SER A 33 5.14 13.15 11.92
N THR A 34 6.22 13.62 11.30
CA THR A 34 6.31 14.92 10.63
C THR A 34 6.76 14.70 9.20
N LEU A 35 6.02 15.22 8.24
CA LEU A 35 6.30 14.96 6.83
C LEU A 35 7.47 15.79 6.29
N GLY A 36 7.74 16.98 6.89
CA GLY A 36 8.83 17.83 6.44
C GLY A 36 8.72 18.13 4.94
N ILE A 37 9.84 18.03 4.20
CA ILE A 37 9.85 18.29 2.75
C ILE A 37 8.96 17.32 1.96
N SER A 38 8.60 16.16 2.52
CA SER A 38 7.73 15.18 1.85
C SER A 38 6.30 15.69 1.63
N GLU A 39 5.88 16.79 2.29
CA GLU A 39 4.60 17.45 2.02
C GLU A 39 4.58 18.26 0.72
N HIS A 40 5.73 18.49 0.11
CA HIS A 40 5.91 19.45 -0.98
C HIS A 40 6.27 18.81 -2.31
N LEU A 41 5.97 17.49 -2.48
CA LEU A 41 6.13 16.86 -3.78
C LEU A 41 5.25 17.57 -4.80
N SER A 42 5.83 17.91 -5.95
CA SER A 42 5.15 18.63 -7.03
C SER A 42 5.30 17.90 -8.37
N GLU A 43 4.52 18.29 -9.36
CA GLU A 43 4.61 17.69 -10.70
C GLU A 43 6.00 17.83 -11.34
N LYS A 44 6.79 18.85 -10.92
CA LYS A 44 8.17 19.06 -11.40
C LYS A 44 9.14 17.99 -10.90
N ASP A 45 8.74 17.29 -9.87
CA ASP A 45 9.53 16.27 -9.21
C ASP A 45 9.25 14.88 -9.80
N ILE A 46 8.30 14.78 -10.74
CA ILE A 46 7.86 13.52 -11.33
C ILE A 46 8.42 13.39 -12.75
N ASN A 47 9.07 12.27 -13.00
CA ASN A 47 9.44 11.91 -14.37
C ASN A 47 8.31 11.09 -15.01
N PHE A 48 7.42 11.77 -15.72
CA PHE A 48 6.27 11.14 -16.38
C PHE A 48 6.68 10.09 -17.42
N GLU A 49 7.81 10.25 -18.10
CA GLU A 49 8.29 9.26 -19.07
C GLU A 49 8.66 7.93 -18.40
N TYR A 50 9.30 7.97 -17.21
CA TYR A 50 9.55 6.77 -16.43
C TYR A 50 8.26 6.13 -15.93
N LEU A 51 7.32 6.98 -15.48
CA LEU A 51 6.04 6.53 -14.99
C LEU A 51 5.27 5.76 -16.08
N GLN A 52 5.19 6.30 -17.29
CA GLN A 52 4.51 5.68 -18.44
C GLN A 52 5.16 4.36 -18.90
N LYS A 53 6.45 4.17 -18.64
CA LYS A 53 7.20 2.93 -18.93
C LYS A 53 7.18 1.93 -17.79
N SER A 54 6.67 2.31 -16.62
CA SER A 54 6.60 1.45 -15.44
C SER A 54 5.53 0.37 -15.61
N LYS A 55 5.72 -0.78 -14.98
CA LYS A 55 4.71 -1.83 -14.94
C LYS A 55 3.59 -1.51 -13.94
N VAL A 56 3.95 -0.89 -12.82
CA VAL A 56 3.01 -0.49 -11.75
C VAL A 56 3.38 0.90 -11.27
N PHE A 57 2.36 1.74 -11.11
CA PHE A 57 2.40 2.98 -10.34
C PHE A 57 1.70 2.75 -9.01
N TYR A 58 2.47 2.74 -7.92
CA TYR A 58 1.97 2.54 -6.56
C TYR A 58 1.82 3.87 -5.85
N ILE A 59 0.64 4.12 -5.30
CA ILE A 59 0.25 5.37 -4.64
C ILE A 59 0.04 5.08 -3.16
N GLU A 60 0.77 5.79 -2.30
CA GLU A 60 0.54 5.79 -0.86
C GLU A 60 -0.64 6.70 -0.52
N GLY A 61 -1.59 6.21 0.28
CA GLY A 61 -2.75 6.98 0.71
C GLY A 61 -2.38 8.25 1.48
N TYR A 62 -1.23 8.27 2.16
CA TYR A 62 -0.71 9.49 2.80
C TYR A 62 -0.54 10.68 1.85
N MET A 63 -0.47 10.46 0.55
CA MET A 63 -0.36 11.53 -0.45
C MET A 63 -1.59 12.47 -0.48
N VAL A 64 -2.73 12.03 0.02
CA VAL A 64 -3.95 12.87 0.09
C VAL A 64 -3.88 13.95 1.16
N THR A 65 -2.96 13.83 2.14
CA THR A 65 -2.89 14.75 3.29
C THR A 65 -2.33 16.13 2.94
N SER A 66 -1.58 16.25 1.84
CA SER A 66 -1.07 17.51 1.28
C SER A 66 -1.72 17.78 -0.08
N ASP A 67 -2.11 19.04 -0.34
CA ASP A 67 -2.66 19.43 -1.63
C ASP A 67 -1.61 19.34 -2.75
N SER A 68 -0.35 19.65 -2.46
CA SER A 68 0.74 19.52 -3.42
C SER A 68 0.94 18.07 -3.85
N ASN A 69 0.99 17.15 -2.88
CA ASN A 69 1.15 15.72 -3.11
C ASN A 69 -0.07 15.16 -3.86
N PHE A 70 -1.29 15.52 -3.44
CA PHE A 70 -2.52 15.09 -4.09
C PHE A 70 -2.58 15.54 -5.56
N ASN A 71 -2.21 16.79 -5.84
CA ASN A 71 -2.13 17.31 -7.21
C ASN A 71 -1.08 16.55 -8.03
N SER A 72 0.04 16.18 -7.44
CA SER A 72 1.08 15.38 -8.11
C SER A 72 0.58 13.99 -8.46
N VAL A 73 -0.18 13.35 -7.55
CA VAL A 73 -0.83 12.05 -7.82
C VAL A 73 -1.83 12.16 -8.96
N THR A 74 -2.74 13.14 -8.93
CA THR A 74 -3.75 13.30 -9.99
C THR A 74 -3.11 13.59 -11.34
N LYS A 75 -2.06 14.42 -11.41
CA LYS A 75 -1.28 14.67 -12.62
C LYS A 75 -0.57 13.42 -13.14
N SER A 76 -0.05 12.59 -12.23
CA SER A 76 0.53 11.30 -12.59
C SER A 76 -0.52 10.38 -13.21
N LEU A 77 -1.70 10.29 -12.61
CA LEU A 77 -2.82 9.49 -13.12
C LEU A 77 -3.32 9.99 -14.49
N ASP A 78 -3.45 11.31 -14.66
CA ASP A 78 -3.76 11.93 -15.95
C ASP A 78 -2.74 11.52 -17.04
N SER A 79 -1.44 11.51 -16.69
CA SER A 79 -0.36 11.17 -17.62
C SER A 79 -0.32 9.69 -18.01
N LEU A 80 -0.99 8.82 -17.26
CA LEU A 80 -1.08 7.38 -17.49
C LEU A 80 -2.30 6.98 -18.33
N GLU A 81 -3.15 7.93 -18.72
CA GLU A 81 -4.29 7.63 -19.59
C GLU A 81 -3.81 7.08 -20.93
N GLY A 82 -4.31 5.91 -21.31
CA GLY A 82 -3.91 5.22 -22.55
C GLY A 82 -2.61 4.42 -22.46
N PHE A 83 -1.93 4.42 -21.33
CA PHE A 83 -0.74 3.58 -21.09
C PHE A 83 -1.12 2.28 -20.34
N GLY A 84 -0.28 1.26 -20.50
CA GLY A 84 -0.47 -0.07 -19.89
C GLY A 84 0.02 -0.18 -18.43
N THR A 85 0.46 0.92 -17.82
CA THR A 85 0.91 0.95 -16.43
C THR A 85 -0.26 0.65 -15.49
N LYS A 86 -0.12 -0.42 -14.69
CA LYS A 86 -1.08 -0.75 -13.63
C LYS A 86 -1.04 0.30 -12.52
N LYS A 87 -2.19 0.63 -11.97
CA LYS A 87 -2.35 1.62 -10.91
C LYS A 87 -2.76 0.93 -9.62
N ALA A 88 -1.97 1.09 -8.58
CA ALA A 88 -2.21 0.52 -7.26
C ALA A 88 -2.27 1.62 -6.21
N LEU A 89 -3.24 1.54 -5.30
CA LEU A 89 -3.46 2.49 -4.22
C LEU A 89 -3.42 1.77 -2.88
N SER A 90 -2.60 2.24 -1.93
CA SER A 90 -2.72 1.88 -0.52
C SER A 90 -3.66 2.85 0.18
N LEU A 91 -4.52 2.34 1.06
CA LEU A 91 -5.38 3.17 1.90
C LEU A 91 -4.61 3.78 3.07
N SER A 92 -3.53 3.13 3.50
CA SER A 92 -2.52 3.58 4.46
C SER A 92 -2.99 3.78 5.91
N ASN A 93 -4.18 4.31 6.15
CA ASN A 93 -4.74 4.51 7.49
C ASN A 93 -6.23 4.85 7.42
N ASP A 94 -7.03 4.25 8.29
CA ASP A 94 -8.48 4.45 8.39
C ASP A 94 -8.90 5.90 8.67
N GLY A 95 -8.19 6.57 9.59
CA GLY A 95 -8.44 7.99 9.90
C GLY A 95 -8.17 8.90 8.70
N ILE A 96 -7.18 8.58 7.86
CA ILE A 96 -6.90 9.32 6.62
C ILE A 96 -8.00 9.07 5.59
N VAL A 97 -8.47 7.81 5.46
CA VAL A 97 -9.60 7.47 4.57
C VAL A 97 -10.85 8.25 4.97
N HIS A 98 -11.14 8.36 6.27
CA HIS A 98 -12.27 9.16 6.76
C HIS A 98 -12.07 10.66 6.50
N GLY A 99 -10.90 11.19 6.85
CA GLY A 99 -10.63 12.64 6.82
C GLY A 99 -10.50 13.22 5.42
N PHE A 100 -10.07 12.41 4.45
CA PHE A 100 -9.78 12.84 3.07
C PHE A 100 -10.58 12.06 2.02
N ARG A 101 -11.76 11.62 2.37
CA ARG A 101 -12.64 10.78 1.55
C ARG A 101 -12.78 11.27 0.12
N GLU A 102 -13.10 12.55 -0.07
CA GLU A 102 -13.30 13.13 -1.41
C GLU A 102 -12.06 12.97 -2.30
N LYS A 103 -10.86 13.08 -1.70
CA LYS A 103 -9.61 12.88 -2.42
C LYS A 103 -9.41 11.41 -2.81
N PHE A 104 -9.75 10.45 -1.92
CA PHE A 104 -9.74 9.03 -2.26
C PHE A 104 -10.75 8.70 -3.37
N GLU A 105 -11.98 9.19 -3.28
CA GLU A 105 -13.00 9.01 -4.30
C GLU A 105 -12.53 9.57 -5.66
N LYS A 106 -11.84 10.72 -5.64
CA LYS A 106 -11.24 11.28 -6.85
C LYS A 106 -10.15 10.38 -7.42
N ILE A 107 -9.23 9.83 -6.60
CA ILE A 107 -8.19 8.90 -7.07
C ILE A 107 -8.84 7.62 -7.64
N LEU A 108 -9.82 7.04 -6.95
CA LEU A 108 -10.52 5.84 -7.38
C LEU A 108 -11.25 6.02 -8.71
N SER A 109 -11.66 7.26 -9.06
CA SER A 109 -12.30 7.56 -10.35
C SER A 109 -11.35 7.43 -11.56
N TYR A 110 -10.03 7.26 -11.36
CA TYR A 110 -9.02 7.09 -12.41
C TYR A 110 -8.80 5.63 -12.87
N ARG A 111 -9.77 4.74 -12.66
CA ARG A 111 -9.63 3.31 -12.99
C ARG A 111 -8.38 2.70 -12.35
N ILE A 112 -8.34 2.72 -11.03
CA ILE A 112 -7.32 2.02 -10.25
C ILE A 112 -7.48 0.52 -10.50
N ASP A 113 -6.37 -0.21 -10.69
CA ASP A 113 -6.40 -1.67 -10.87
C ASP A 113 -6.44 -2.40 -9.52
N PHE A 114 -5.68 -1.91 -8.52
CA PHE A 114 -5.54 -2.56 -7.22
C PHE A 114 -5.69 -1.58 -6.06
N VAL A 115 -6.45 -1.95 -5.05
CA VAL A 115 -6.56 -1.21 -3.79
C VAL A 115 -6.12 -2.10 -2.65
N PHE A 116 -5.11 -1.66 -1.89
CA PHE A 116 -4.59 -2.35 -0.71
C PHE A 116 -5.06 -1.65 0.56
N GLY A 117 -5.50 -2.43 1.52
CA GLY A 117 -5.88 -1.92 2.83
C GLY A 117 -5.90 -3.02 3.88
N ASN A 118 -6.09 -2.64 5.13
CA ASN A 118 -6.40 -3.56 6.21
C ASN A 118 -7.91 -3.57 6.49
N HIS A 119 -8.31 -4.38 7.49
CA HIS A 119 -9.69 -4.49 7.96
C HIS A 119 -10.32 -3.11 8.21
N ASP A 120 -9.70 -2.29 9.07
CA ASP A 120 -10.27 -1.01 9.50
C ASP A 120 -10.33 0.01 8.36
N GLU A 121 -9.34 -0.01 7.48
CA GLU A 121 -9.30 0.81 6.27
C GLU A 121 -10.41 0.42 5.27
N ALA A 122 -10.71 -0.89 5.16
CA ALA A 122 -11.82 -1.37 4.34
C ALA A 122 -13.17 -0.90 4.88
N LEU A 123 -13.39 -0.99 6.19
CA LEU A 123 -14.59 -0.46 6.85
C LEU A 123 -14.71 1.05 6.61
N ALA A 124 -13.62 1.78 6.78
CA ALA A 124 -13.58 3.22 6.53
C ALA A 124 -13.94 3.55 5.07
N LEU A 125 -13.39 2.82 4.09
CA LEU A 125 -13.65 3.05 2.68
C LEU A 125 -15.11 2.79 2.31
N THR A 126 -15.67 1.68 2.78
CA THR A 126 -17.02 1.21 2.44
C THR A 126 -18.13 1.83 3.28
N LYS A 127 -17.79 2.43 4.43
CA LYS A 127 -18.75 2.95 5.44
C LYS A 127 -19.60 1.82 6.04
N THR A 128 -19.00 0.70 6.32
CA THR A 128 -19.65 -0.45 6.96
C THR A 128 -19.08 -0.68 8.35
N ASP A 129 -19.80 -1.47 9.17
CA ASP A 129 -19.45 -1.74 10.56
C ASP A 129 -18.77 -3.11 10.74
N ASN A 130 -18.73 -3.93 9.68
CA ASN A 130 -18.09 -5.25 9.71
C ASN A 130 -17.53 -5.63 8.34
N ILE A 131 -16.63 -6.61 8.35
CA ILE A 131 -15.88 -6.99 7.15
C ILE A 131 -16.74 -7.69 6.10
N ASP A 132 -17.75 -8.43 6.49
CA ASP A 132 -18.61 -9.14 5.54
C ASP A 132 -19.40 -8.15 4.69
N ASP A 133 -19.99 -7.11 5.32
CA ASP A 133 -20.66 -6.03 4.60
C ASP A 133 -19.67 -5.23 3.72
N ALA A 134 -18.44 -5.01 4.21
CA ALA A 134 -17.41 -4.35 3.43
C ALA A 134 -17.06 -5.14 2.17
N ILE A 135 -16.91 -6.45 2.29
CA ILE A 135 -16.64 -7.34 1.16
C ILE A 135 -17.76 -7.26 0.12
N GLU A 136 -19.03 -7.29 0.55
CA GLU A 136 -20.16 -7.19 -0.40
C GLU A 136 -20.16 -5.84 -1.14
N VAL A 137 -19.85 -4.73 -0.47
CA VAL A 137 -19.70 -3.43 -1.13
C VAL A 137 -18.52 -3.42 -2.12
N LEU A 138 -17.41 -4.07 -1.76
CA LEU A 138 -16.20 -4.10 -2.58
C LEU A 138 -16.33 -5.01 -3.81
N LYS A 139 -17.17 -6.06 -3.76
CA LYS A 139 -17.50 -6.89 -4.93
C LYS A 139 -18.12 -6.12 -6.09
N GLU A 140 -18.79 -5.01 -5.79
CA GLU A 140 -19.44 -4.16 -6.80
C GLU A 140 -18.48 -3.13 -7.44
N LYS A 141 -17.18 -3.18 -7.12
CA LYS A 141 -16.18 -2.23 -7.65
C LYS A 141 -15.46 -2.78 -8.88
N ASP A 142 -15.07 -1.88 -9.77
CA ASP A 142 -14.33 -2.20 -10.99
C ASP A 142 -12.81 -2.37 -10.76
N PHE A 143 -12.37 -2.51 -9.50
CA PHE A 143 -10.97 -2.71 -9.14
C PHE A 143 -10.80 -3.90 -8.20
N THR A 144 -9.66 -4.55 -8.26
CA THR A 144 -9.32 -5.61 -7.30
C THR A 144 -8.94 -4.99 -5.96
N THR A 145 -9.64 -5.38 -4.88
CA THR A 145 -9.29 -4.97 -3.52
C THR A 145 -8.60 -6.10 -2.78
N ILE A 146 -7.52 -5.79 -2.09
CA ILE A 146 -6.75 -6.72 -1.27
C ILE A 146 -6.78 -6.21 0.17
N ILE A 147 -7.46 -6.97 1.05
CA ILE A 147 -7.64 -6.61 2.47
C ILE A 147 -6.87 -7.57 3.33
N THR A 148 -5.93 -7.03 4.12
CA THR A 148 -5.23 -7.80 5.14
C THR A 148 -6.04 -7.86 6.43
N ASP A 149 -6.08 -9.05 7.06
CA ASP A 149 -6.83 -9.32 8.30
C ASP A 149 -5.90 -9.91 9.38
N GLY A 150 -4.73 -9.31 9.54
CA GLY A 150 -3.74 -9.70 10.53
C GLY A 150 -3.39 -11.19 10.46
N PRO A 151 -3.47 -11.92 11.58
CA PRO A 151 -3.14 -13.35 11.61
C PRO A 151 -4.10 -14.23 10.81
N ASN A 152 -5.29 -13.72 10.48
CA ASN A 152 -6.30 -14.47 9.70
C ASN A 152 -5.97 -14.50 8.19
N GLY A 153 -4.98 -13.72 7.74
CA GLY A 153 -4.52 -13.67 6.36
C GLY A 153 -5.07 -12.49 5.57
N SER A 154 -5.64 -12.75 4.41
CA SER A 154 -6.14 -11.70 3.52
C SER A 154 -7.32 -12.14 2.68
N PHE A 155 -8.09 -11.16 2.20
CA PHE A 155 -9.13 -11.32 1.19
C PHE A 155 -8.71 -10.62 -0.10
N ILE A 156 -8.93 -11.26 -1.23
CA ILE A 156 -8.76 -10.69 -2.56
C ILE A 156 -10.15 -10.65 -3.19
N ILE A 157 -10.64 -9.45 -3.43
CA ILE A 157 -12.01 -9.19 -3.88
C ILE A 157 -11.90 -8.65 -5.31
N THR A 158 -12.45 -9.39 -6.25
CA THR A 158 -12.38 -9.07 -7.69
C THR A 158 -13.52 -9.74 -8.45
N ASP A 159 -14.02 -9.09 -9.49
CA ASP A 159 -15.03 -9.64 -10.41
C ASP A 159 -16.28 -10.23 -9.71
N GLY A 160 -16.74 -9.60 -8.63
CA GLY A 160 -17.90 -10.05 -7.86
C GLY A 160 -17.63 -11.18 -6.87
N ASP A 161 -16.40 -11.68 -6.78
CA ASP A 161 -15.99 -12.77 -5.90
C ASP A 161 -15.02 -12.30 -4.81
N ALA A 162 -14.91 -13.08 -3.73
CA ALA A 162 -13.93 -12.87 -2.67
C ALA A 162 -13.15 -14.16 -2.39
N ILE A 163 -11.85 -14.12 -2.57
CA ILE A 163 -10.93 -15.22 -2.36
C ILE A 163 -10.20 -15.00 -1.03
N LYS A 164 -10.33 -15.93 -0.09
CA LYS A 164 -9.59 -15.88 1.17
C LYS A 164 -8.24 -16.60 1.02
N SER A 165 -7.17 -15.93 1.42
CA SER A 165 -5.84 -16.52 1.60
C SER A 165 -5.52 -16.57 3.09
N ASN A 166 -5.26 -17.77 3.62
CA ASN A 166 -4.99 -17.96 5.05
C ASN A 166 -3.67 -17.27 5.46
N GLY A 167 -3.65 -16.77 6.68
CA GLY A 167 -2.44 -16.25 7.31
C GLY A 167 -1.53 -17.36 7.82
N PHE A 168 -0.39 -16.95 8.35
CA PHE A 168 0.58 -17.83 9.01
C PHE A 168 0.60 -17.48 10.49
N GLU A 169 0.43 -18.49 11.34
CA GLU A 169 0.50 -18.33 12.78
C GLU A 169 1.95 -18.13 13.20
N VAL A 170 2.28 -16.95 13.68
CA VAL A 170 3.63 -16.55 14.11
C VAL A 170 3.56 -15.67 15.36
N GLU A 171 4.64 -15.64 16.13
CA GLU A 171 4.79 -14.70 17.23
C GLU A 171 5.26 -13.35 16.68
N ALA A 172 4.38 -12.35 16.70
CA ALA A 172 4.70 -11.01 16.22
C ALA A 172 5.51 -10.25 17.28
N ILE A 173 6.60 -9.62 16.84
CA ILE A 173 7.48 -8.76 17.66
C ILE A 173 7.21 -7.28 17.34
N ASP A 174 7.06 -6.96 16.05
CA ASP A 174 6.81 -5.60 15.55
C ASP A 174 6.00 -5.69 14.26
N THR A 175 4.81 -5.09 14.24
CA THR A 175 3.94 -5.11 13.05
C THR A 175 4.24 -3.97 12.07
N ASN A 176 5.28 -3.17 12.33
CA ASN A 176 5.67 -2.07 11.46
C ASN A 176 6.14 -2.59 10.08
N GLY A 177 5.58 -2.04 9.01
CA GLY A 177 5.91 -2.43 7.63
C GLY A 177 5.23 -3.72 7.14
N ALA A 178 4.35 -4.35 7.93
CA ALA A 178 3.65 -5.56 7.50
C ALA A 178 2.80 -5.33 6.25
N GLY A 179 2.04 -4.22 6.19
CA GLY A 179 1.24 -3.84 5.04
C GLY A 179 2.09 -3.54 3.80
N ASP A 180 3.21 -2.82 3.98
CA ASP A 180 4.14 -2.49 2.89
C ASP A 180 4.80 -3.75 2.32
N MET A 181 5.23 -4.66 3.21
CA MET A 181 5.79 -5.95 2.81
C MET A 181 4.76 -6.80 2.06
N PHE A 182 3.52 -6.85 2.57
CA PHE A 182 2.43 -7.56 1.92
C PHE A 182 2.17 -7.02 0.51
N ALA A 183 1.96 -5.70 0.37
CA ALA A 183 1.68 -5.07 -0.92
C ALA A 183 2.84 -5.26 -1.91
N GLY A 184 4.09 -5.08 -1.44
CA GLY A 184 5.29 -5.30 -2.26
C GLY A 184 5.41 -6.74 -2.74
N ALA A 185 5.19 -7.74 -1.87
CA ALA A 185 5.25 -9.15 -2.21
C ALA A 185 4.11 -9.56 -3.15
N PHE A 186 2.88 -9.07 -2.91
CA PHE A 186 1.73 -9.32 -3.79
C PHE A 186 2.01 -8.83 -5.22
N MET A 187 2.45 -7.57 -5.35
CA MET A 187 2.77 -6.98 -6.65
C MET A 187 3.94 -7.70 -7.33
N HIS A 188 4.94 -8.14 -6.57
CA HIS A 188 6.05 -8.92 -7.11
C HIS A 188 5.56 -10.24 -7.70
N ALA A 189 4.78 -11.02 -6.96
CA ALA A 189 4.22 -12.29 -7.43
C ALA A 189 3.33 -12.11 -8.67
N MET A 190 2.49 -11.07 -8.66
CA MET A 190 1.65 -10.69 -9.81
C MET A 190 2.50 -10.38 -11.06
N LEU A 191 3.59 -9.63 -10.90
CA LEU A 191 4.49 -9.30 -12.01
C LEU A 191 5.29 -10.51 -12.53
N MET A 192 5.42 -11.56 -11.71
CA MET A 192 5.97 -12.85 -12.11
C MET A 192 4.92 -13.76 -12.79
N GLY A 193 3.67 -13.29 -12.93
CA GLY A 193 2.59 -14.00 -13.63
C GLY A 193 1.86 -15.03 -12.79
N LYS A 194 1.93 -14.92 -11.44
CA LYS A 194 1.18 -15.78 -10.54
C LYS A 194 -0.30 -15.40 -10.51
N GLU A 195 -1.16 -16.39 -10.25
CA GLU A 195 -2.59 -16.16 -10.03
C GLU A 195 -2.83 -15.35 -8.74
N LEU A 196 -3.93 -14.60 -8.68
CA LEU A 196 -4.20 -13.68 -7.55
C LEU A 196 -4.19 -14.39 -6.19
N HIS A 197 -4.73 -15.62 -6.11
CA HIS A 197 -4.68 -16.42 -4.88
C HIS A 197 -3.23 -16.73 -4.46
N GLU A 198 -2.38 -17.14 -5.39
CA GLU A 198 -0.96 -17.42 -5.14
C GLU A 198 -0.23 -16.14 -4.68
N CYS A 199 -0.56 -14.99 -5.29
CA CYS A 199 -0.05 -13.68 -4.86
C CYS A 199 -0.41 -13.40 -3.38
N GLY A 200 -1.66 -13.66 -2.99
CA GLY A 200 -2.11 -13.51 -1.60
C GLY A 200 -1.40 -14.43 -0.63
N VAL A 201 -1.23 -15.70 -0.97
CA VAL A 201 -0.48 -16.66 -0.14
C VAL A 201 0.97 -16.22 0.05
N PHE A 202 1.65 -15.83 -1.02
CA PHE A 202 3.04 -15.35 -0.97
C PHE A 202 3.16 -14.05 -0.16
N ALA A 203 2.21 -13.12 -0.34
CA ALA A 203 2.19 -11.86 0.40
C ALA A 203 1.96 -12.09 1.91
N ASN A 204 1.07 -13.00 2.29
CA ASN A 204 0.87 -13.40 3.68
C ASN A 204 2.13 -14.03 4.29
N LEU A 205 2.84 -14.87 3.52
CA LEU A 205 4.12 -15.43 3.95
C LEU A 205 5.16 -14.33 4.20
N ALA A 206 5.30 -13.38 3.28
CA ALA A 206 6.24 -12.27 3.41
C ALA A 206 5.90 -11.37 4.61
N ALA A 207 4.61 -11.06 4.80
CA ALA A 207 4.14 -10.29 5.94
C ALA A 207 4.38 -11.04 7.27
N SER A 208 4.18 -12.37 7.31
CA SER A 208 4.46 -13.18 8.50
C SER A 208 5.95 -13.17 8.88
N LYS A 209 6.85 -13.05 7.91
CA LYS A 209 8.29 -12.96 8.17
C LYS A 209 8.70 -11.61 8.76
N ILE A 210 8.19 -10.50 8.21
CA ILE A 210 8.59 -9.16 8.68
C ILE A 210 8.13 -8.92 10.12
N VAL A 211 6.94 -9.36 10.52
CA VAL A 211 6.42 -9.12 11.87
C VAL A 211 7.18 -9.86 12.98
N GLN A 212 8.02 -10.82 12.63
CA GLN A 212 8.91 -11.55 13.56
C GLN A 212 10.26 -10.82 13.75
N THR A 213 10.45 -9.68 13.11
CA THR A 213 11.69 -8.89 13.20
C THR A 213 11.39 -7.51 13.77
N PHE A 214 12.40 -6.83 14.32
CA PHE A 214 12.27 -5.45 14.76
C PHE A 214 12.54 -4.50 13.59
N GLY A 215 11.59 -3.62 13.30
CA GLY A 215 11.69 -2.65 12.21
C GLY A 215 11.08 -3.14 10.89
N PRO A 216 10.90 -2.22 9.92
CA PRO A 216 10.07 -2.45 8.72
C PRO A 216 10.81 -3.12 7.55
N ARG A 217 11.97 -3.75 7.78
CA ARG A 217 12.79 -4.34 6.71
C ARG A 217 13.41 -5.66 7.13
N LEU A 218 13.34 -6.63 6.22
CA LEU A 218 14.09 -7.87 6.34
C LEU A 218 15.56 -7.67 5.95
N LYS A 219 16.43 -8.60 6.35
CA LYS A 219 17.80 -8.66 5.85
C LYS A 219 17.82 -9.20 4.41
N LYS A 220 18.91 -8.95 3.70
CA LYS A 220 19.04 -9.33 2.28
C LYS A 220 18.86 -10.83 2.06
N GLU A 221 19.42 -11.64 2.94
CA GLU A 221 19.34 -13.10 2.91
C GLU A 221 17.89 -13.59 3.07
N GLU A 222 17.13 -12.96 3.96
CA GLU A 222 15.72 -13.30 4.21
C GLU A 222 14.81 -12.98 3.00
N TYR A 223 15.15 -11.93 2.22
CA TYR A 223 14.47 -11.67 0.93
C TYR A 223 14.80 -12.74 -0.12
N GLN A 224 16.03 -13.27 -0.11
CA GLN A 224 16.41 -14.35 -1.03
C GLN A 224 15.65 -15.62 -0.72
N ASP A 225 15.58 -16.01 0.58
CA ASP A 225 14.82 -17.17 1.02
C ASP A 225 13.32 -17.05 0.69
N LEU A 226 12.75 -15.85 0.79
CA LEU A 226 11.37 -15.60 0.36
C LEU A 226 11.19 -15.84 -1.14
N SER A 227 12.12 -15.37 -1.97
CA SER A 227 12.04 -15.51 -3.42
C SER A 227 12.05 -16.96 -3.90
N GLU A 228 12.63 -17.88 -3.11
CA GLU A 228 12.64 -19.32 -3.41
C GLU A 228 11.26 -19.98 -3.18
N ASN A 229 10.34 -19.29 -2.48
CA ASN A 229 8.97 -19.76 -2.24
C ASN A 229 7.95 -19.22 -3.25
N LEU A 230 8.41 -18.51 -4.27
CA LEU A 230 7.58 -17.97 -5.36
C LEU A 230 7.62 -18.88 -6.60
#